data_86d37017ce88efcadbe5f5799d9bf5ab
#
_entry.id   86d37017ce88efcadbe5f5799d9bf5ab
#
_cell.length_a   1.000
_cell.length_b   1.000
_cell.length_c   1.000
_cell.angle_alpha   90.00
_cell.angle_beta   90.00
_cell.angle_gamma   90.00
#
_symmetry.space_group_name_H-M   'P 1'
#
loop_
_entity.id
_entity.type
_entity.pdbx_description
1 polymer ?
#
loop_
_entity_poly.entity_id
_entity_poly.type
_entity_poly.pdbx_seq_one_letter_code
_entity_poly.pdbx_strand_id
1 'polypeptide(L)'
;MIGGLLSDLVVALPLLALLAVLADAIAAPRGCGVMGARTVYGLAVLLLAALLGFGVLLFLTGAPMVSAAGVAILAASLSLISNIKRKVLGEPLVFSDFALIGAVFRHPQFYLSAMRPWQVAVLAGGLGGLALTLVLLSNAWLAPRLAGVAFSFGAWAGLTLSLARIRRTGFAIVPDPEADVARLGLVPCLLAQWHIWRASVDPLPCDAEPIAGLSGQLVVIVQCE
;
A
#
# COMPACT_ATOMS: atom_id res chain seq x y z
N MET A 1 16.30 -26.87 -16.63
CA MET A 1 16.14 -26.07 -15.40
C MET A 1 15.94 -24.58 -15.65
N ILE A 2 16.84 -23.87 -16.33
CA ILE A 2 16.66 -22.43 -16.65
C ILE A 2 15.45 -22.20 -17.55
N GLY A 3 15.19 -23.08 -18.54
CA GLY A 3 14.00 -22.98 -19.40
C GLY A 3 12.67 -23.01 -18.66
N GLY A 4 12.54 -23.84 -17.62
CA GLY A 4 11.34 -23.87 -16.78
C GLY A 4 11.12 -22.57 -16.00
N LEU A 5 12.20 -21.97 -15.44
CA LEU A 5 12.10 -20.67 -14.75
C LEU A 5 11.67 -19.56 -15.71
N LEU A 6 12.21 -19.53 -16.93
CA LEU A 6 11.85 -18.53 -17.92
C LEU A 6 10.38 -18.67 -18.33
N SER A 7 9.88 -19.91 -18.58
CA SER A 7 8.46 -20.13 -18.89
C SER A 7 7.55 -19.68 -17.75
N ASP A 8 7.91 -19.95 -16.50
CA ASP A 8 7.13 -19.54 -15.33
C ASP A 8 7.11 -18.02 -15.17
N LEU A 9 8.24 -17.33 -15.40
CA LEU A 9 8.33 -15.86 -15.34
C LEU A 9 7.53 -15.20 -16.46
N VAL A 10 7.54 -15.76 -17.68
CA VAL A 10 6.75 -15.24 -18.81
C VAL A 10 5.26 -15.27 -18.50
N VAL A 11 4.77 -16.22 -17.73
CA VAL A 11 3.38 -16.28 -17.30
C VAL A 11 3.14 -15.44 -16.03
N ALA A 12 4.03 -15.52 -15.04
CA ALA A 12 3.85 -14.86 -13.75
C ALA A 12 3.86 -13.33 -13.83
N LEU A 13 4.72 -12.72 -14.67
CA LEU A 13 4.84 -11.27 -14.74
C LEU A 13 3.60 -10.57 -15.37
N PRO A 14 3.04 -11.02 -16.50
CA PRO A 14 1.79 -10.47 -17.00
C PRO A 14 0.61 -10.69 -16.04
N LEU A 15 0.55 -11.87 -15.42
CA LEU A 15 -0.46 -12.18 -14.41
C LEU A 15 -0.34 -11.24 -13.20
N LEU A 16 0.87 -11.00 -12.69
CA LEU A 16 1.14 -10.04 -11.63
C LEU A 16 0.62 -8.65 -12.00
N ALA A 17 0.97 -8.16 -13.20
CA ALA A 17 0.55 -6.84 -13.65
C ALA A 17 -0.98 -6.74 -13.73
N LEU A 18 -1.63 -7.74 -14.31
CA LEU A 18 -3.09 -7.80 -14.41
C LEU A 18 -3.74 -7.81 -13.03
N LEU A 19 -3.29 -8.68 -12.13
CA LEU A 19 -3.86 -8.82 -10.79
C LEU A 19 -3.61 -7.59 -9.93
N ALA A 20 -2.45 -6.94 -10.03
CA ALA A 20 -2.16 -5.69 -9.34
C ALA A 20 -3.09 -4.56 -9.79
N VAL A 21 -3.31 -4.43 -11.10
CA VAL A 21 -4.25 -3.44 -11.67
C VAL A 21 -5.68 -3.72 -11.24
N LEU A 22 -6.11 -4.98 -11.26
CA LEU A 22 -7.45 -5.38 -10.82
C LEU A 22 -7.65 -5.11 -9.32
N ALA A 23 -6.64 -5.42 -8.49
CA ALA A 23 -6.68 -5.14 -7.07
C ALA A 23 -6.79 -3.64 -6.77
N ASP A 24 -6.03 -2.79 -7.47
CA ASP A 24 -6.12 -1.34 -7.33
C ASP A 24 -7.45 -0.79 -7.86
N ALA A 25 -8.00 -1.37 -8.93
CA ALA A 25 -9.31 -0.97 -9.47
C ALA A 25 -10.48 -1.23 -8.50
N ILE A 26 -10.32 -2.16 -7.55
CA ILE A 26 -11.30 -2.41 -6.47
C ILE A 26 -11.26 -1.28 -5.43
N ALA A 27 -10.12 -0.61 -5.25
CA ALA A 27 -9.98 0.46 -4.27
C ALA A 27 -10.82 1.70 -4.67
N ALA A 28 -11.64 2.18 -3.74
CA ALA A 28 -12.40 3.42 -3.88
C ALA A 28 -11.65 4.59 -3.22
N PRO A 29 -11.81 5.82 -3.75
CA PRO A 29 -12.61 6.20 -4.91
C PRO A 29 -11.98 5.74 -6.23
N ARG A 30 -12.85 5.47 -7.20
CA ARG A 30 -12.40 5.11 -8.55
C ARG A 30 -11.85 6.35 -9.27
N GLY A 31 -10.93 6.15 -10.23
CA GLY A 31 -10.32 7.24 -10.98
C GLY A 31 -11.33 8.17 -11.65
N CYS A 32 -11.00 9.45 -11.68
CA CYS A 32 -11.85 10.51 -12.24
C CYS A 32 -11.70 10.68 -13.77
N GLY A 33 -10.88 9.87 -14.44
CA GLY A 33 -10.65 9.93 -15.89
C GLY A 33 -11.81 9.35 -16.72
N VAL A 34 -11.76 9.55 -18.04
CA VAL A 34 -12.62 8.86 -18.98
C VAL A 34 -12.46 7.35 -18.74
N MET A 35 -13.53 6.66 -18.37
CA MET A 35 -13.57 5.25 -17.96
C MET A 35 -12.98 4.94 -16.56
N GLY A 36 -12.79 5.94 -15.67
CA GLY A 36 -12.27 5.70 -14.31
C GLY A 36 -10.78 5.26 -14.26
N ALA A 37 -10.01 5.56 -15.30
CA ALA A 37 -8.61 5.15 -15.38
C ALA A 37 -7.72 5.97 -14.42
N ARG A 38 -6.77 5.29 -13.79
CA ARG A 38 -5.68 5.91 -13.03
C ARG A 38 -4.71 6.63 -13.98
N THR A 39 -3.93 7.56 -13.45
CA THR A 39 -2.88 8.21 -14.25
C THR A 39 -1.80 7.20 -14.67
N VAL A 40 -1.16 7.44 -15.83
CA VAL A 40 -0.03 6.63 -16.29
C VAL A 40 1.09 6.58 -15.24
N TYR A 41 1.30 7.70 -14.55
CA TYR A 41 2.27 7.77 -13.46
C TYR A 41 1.87 6.86 -12.28
N GLY A 42 0.62 6.91 -11.82
CA GLY A 42 0.10 6.03 -10.78
C GLY A 42 0.22 4.56 -11.16
N LEU A 43 -0.12 4.21 -12.41
CA LEU A 43 0.03 2.86 -12.92
C LEU A 43 1.51 2.41 -12.93
N ALA A 44 2.44 3.25 -13.36
CA ALA A 44 3.87 2.93 -13.35
C ALA A 44 4.38 2.66 -11.93
N VAL A 45 4.00 3.50 -10.95
CA VAL A 45 4.37 3.32 -9.54
C VAL A 45 3.74 2.06 -8.97
N LEU A 46 2.48 1.75 -9.30
CA LEU A 46 1.80 0.52 -8.89
C LEU A 46 2.54 -0.72 -9.39
N LEU A 47 2.89 -0.75 -10.67
CA LEU A 47 3.59 -1.89 -11.28
C LEU A 47 5.01 -2.06 -10.70
N LEU A 48 5.72 -0.96 -10.44
CA LEU A 48 7.02 -1.02 -9.76
C LEU A 48 6.89 -1.52 -8.32
N ALA A 49 5.85 -1.10 -7.59
CA ALA A 49 5.59 -1.60 -6.24
C ALA A 49 5.22 -3.09 -6.24
N ALA A 50 4.40 -3.51 -7.20
CA ALA A 50 4.05 -4.92 -7.38
C ALA A 50 5.28 -5.76 -7.74
N LEU A 51 6.15 -5.26 -8.63
CA LEU A 51 7.40 -5.92 -9.01
C LEU A 51 8.38 -6.01 -7.85
N LEU A 52 8.46 -4.99 -6.99
CA LEU A 52 9.24 -5.02 -5.76
C LEU A 52 8.75 -6.12 -4.82
N GLY A 53 7.45 -6.15 -4.54
CA GLY A 53 6.83 -7.19 -3.71
C GLY A 53 7.02 -8.59 -4.30
N PHE A 54 6.87 -8.73 -5.63
CA PHE A 54 7.13 -9.97 -6.35
C PHE A 54 8.57 -10.43 -6.19
N GLY A 55 9.53 -9.53 -6.37
CA GLY A 55 10.95 -9.86 -6.22
C GLY A 55 11.28 -10.34 -4.80
N VAL A 56 10.75 -9.67 -3.76
CA VAL A 56 10.91 -10.08 -2.36
C VAL A 56 10.30 -11.46 -2.12
N LEU A 57 9.06 -11.69 -2.54
CA LEU A 57 8.41 -12.98 -2.38
C LEU A 57 9.09 -14.09 -3.19
N LEU A 58 9.58 -13.78 -4.39
CA LEU A 58 10.33 -14.72 -5.22
C LEU A 58 11.66 -15.11 -4.57
N PHE A 59 12.35 -14.15 -3.95
CA PHE A 59 13.55 -14.45 -3.15
C PHE A 59 13.23 -15.38 -1.98
N LEU A 60 12.13 -15.17 -1.29
CA LEU A 60 11.74 -15.97 -0.13
C LEU A 60 11.27 -17.36 -0.54
N THR A 61 10.44 -17.47 -1.57
CA THR A 61 9.76 -18.72 -1.96
C THR A 61 10.48 -19.51 -3.04
N GLY A 62 11.18 -18.83 -3.94
CA GLY A 62 11.73 -19.44 -5.16
C GLY A 62 10.65 -19.90 -6.16
N ALA A 63 9.39 -19.53 -6.00
CA ALA A 63 8.24 -19.96 -6.80
C ALA A 63 7.52 -18.75 -7.45
N PRO A 64 7.70 -18.52 -8.77
CA PRO A 64 7.17 -17.32 -9.44
C PRO A 64 5.65 -17.16 -9.34
N MET A 65 4.89 -18.24 -9.53
CA MET A 65 3.42 -18.18 -9.48
C MET A 65 2.91 -17.88 -8.07
N VAL A 66 3.52 -18.49 -7.04
CA VAL A 66 3.20 -18.22 -5.63
C VAL A 66 3.49 -16.77 -5.27
N SER A 67 4.62 -16.23 -5.76
CA SER A 67 5.01 -14.84 -5.54
C SER A 67 4.03 -13.85 -6.18
N ALA A 68 3.61 -14.10 -7.41
CA ALA A 68 2.62 -13.28 -8.10
C ALA A 68 1.26 -13.30 -7.38
N ALA A 69 0.78 -14.48 -7.00
CA ALA A 69 -0.45 -14.63 -6.22
C ALA A 69 -0.35 -13.94 -4.86
N GLY A 70 0.80 -14.04 -4.18
CA GLY A 70 1.04 -13.40 -2.89
C GLY A 70 0.93 -11.87 -2.96
N VAL A 71 1.55 -11.24 -3.95
CA VAL A 71 1.43 -9.78 -4.16
C VAL A 71 -0.01 -9.40 -4.47
N ALA A 72 -0.70 -10.18 -5.29
CA ALA A 72 -2.10 -9.91 -5.62
C ALA A 72 -3.01 -9.97 -4.37
N ILE A 73 -2.82 -10.97 -3.51
CA ILE A 73 -3.54 -11.10 -2.24
C ILE A 73 -3.26 -9.90 -1.33
N LEU A 74 -2.00 -9.49 -1.19
CA LEU A 74 -1.65 -8.32 -0.38
C LEU A 74 -2.27 -7.04 -0.93
N ALA A 75 -2.20 -6.80 -2.25
CA ALA A 75 -2.80 -5.63 -2.88
C ALA A 75 -4.34 -5.63 -2.74
N ALA A 76 -4.99 -6.77 -2.95
CA ALA A 76 -6.43 -6.90 -2.77
C ALA A 76 -6.85 -6.69 -1.30
N SER A 77 -6.05 -7.18 -0.35
CA SER A 77 -6.29 -6.97 1.08
C SER A 77 -6.21 -5.49 1.45
N LEU A 78 -5.20 -4.76 0.95
CA LEU A 78 -5.09 -3.31 1.17
C LEU A 78 -6.30 -2.56 0.58
N SER A 79 -6.73 -2.92 -0.63
CA SER A 79 -7.91 -2.32 -1.27
C SER A 79 -9.19 -2.60 -0.49
N LEU A 80 -9.35 -3.81 0.03
CA LEU A 80 -10.49 -4.18 0.86
C LEU A 80 -10.50 -3.38 2.17
N ILE A 81 -9.37 -3.30 2.87
CA ILE A 81 -9.22 -2.54 4.12
C ILE A 81 -9.52 -1.05 3.86
N SER A 82 -8.98 -0.47 2.78
CA SER A 82 -9.25 0.92 2.41
C SER A 82 -10.73 1.17 2.17
N ASN A 83 -11.43 0.28 1.47
CA ASN A 83 -12.85 0.40 1.22
C ASN A 83 -13.70 0.29 2.50
N ILE A 84 -13.25 -0.56 3.44
CA ILE A 84 -13.92 -0.69 4.75
C ILE A 84 -13.72 0.58 5.56
N LYS A 85 -12.48 1.09 5.65
CA LYS A 85 -12.18 2.36 6.33
C LYS A 85 -13.01 3.49 5.75
N ARG A 86 -13.03 3.62 4.42
CA ARG A 86 -13.80 4.65 3.74
C ARG A 86 -15.30 4.58 4.05
N LYS A 87 -15.85 3.38 4.17
CA LYS A 87 -17.25 3.20 4.54
C LYS A 87 -17.56 3.63 5.98
N VAL A 88 -16.60 3.49 6.89
CA VAL A 88 -16.78 3.78 8.33
C VAL A 88 -16.40 5.21 8.66
N LEU A 89 -15.27 5.70 8.13
CA LEU A 89 -14.67 6.99 8.47
C LEU A 89 -14.81 8.05 7.37
N GLY A 90 -15.34 7.69 6.19
CA GLY A 90 -15.54 8.62 5.08
C GLY A 90 -14.28 8.83 4.20
N GLU A 91 -13.12 8.34 4.60
CA GLU A 91 -11.85 8.54 3.90
C GLU A 91 -11.12 7.24 3.57
N PRO A 92 -10.33 7.19 2.47
CA PRO A 92 -9.56 6.01 2.12
C PRO A 92 -8.40 5.78 3.12
N LEU A 93 -7.73 4.63 2.99
CA LEU A 93 -6.53 4.32 3.76
C LEU A 93 -5.42 5.33 3.43
N VAL A 94 -4.81 5.91 4.45
CA VAL A 94 -3.68 6.83 4.36
C VAL A 94 -2.46 6.26 5.06
N PHE A 95 -1.27 6.79 4.76
CA PHE A 95 -0.03 6.26 5.32
C PHE A 95 0.01 6.32 6.85
N SER A 96 -0.55 7.36 7.46
CA SER A 96 -0.62 7.51 8.92
C SER A 96 -1.39 6.38 9.63
N ASP A 97 -2.32 5.71 8.93
CA ASP A 97 -3.04 4.57 9.50
C ASP A 97 -2.13 3.40 9.87
N PHE A 98 -0.99 3.28 9.19
CA PHE A 98 -0.01 2.25 9.52
C PHE A 98 0.61 2.43 10.91
N ALA A 99 0.66 3.65 11.43
CA ALA A 99 1.07 3.90 12.80
C ALA A 99 0.09 3.30 13.82
N LEU A 100 -1.19 3.16 13.42
CA LEU A 100 -2.25 2.60 14.26
C LEU A 100 -2.35 1.06 14.20
N ILE A 101 -1.54 0.38 13.37
CA ILE A 101 -1.59 -1.09 13.24
C ILE A 101 -1.42 -1.77 14.62
N GLY A 102 -0.57 -1.24 15.49
CA GLY A 102 -0.42 -1.74 16.85
C GLY A 102 -1.73 -1.70 17.67
N ALA A 103 -2.58 -0.69 17.46
CA ALA A 103 -3.88 -0.57 18.11
C ALA A 103 -4.88 -1.60 17.59
N VAL A 104 -4.80 -1.97 16.31
CA VAL A 104 -5.65 -3.03 15.72
C VAL A 104 -5.42 -4.36 16.43
N PHE A 105 -4.18 -4.70 16.74
CA PHE A 105 -3.87 -5.94 17.47
C PHE A 105 -4.23 -5.87 18.96
N ARG A 106 -4.23 -4.69 19.57
CA ARG A 106 -4.62 -4.51 20.99
C ARG A 106 -6.13 -4.49 21.18
N HIS A 107 -6.87 -3.96 20.20
CA HIS A 107 -8.32 -3.75 20.27
C HIS A 107 -9.04 -4.24 19.01
N PRO A 108 -8.92 -5.53 18.65
CA PRO A 108 -9.47 -6.07 17.39
C PRO A 108 -11.00 -5.91 17.30
N GLN A 109 -11.71 -5.87 18.43
CA GLN A 109 -13.16 -5.74 18.48
C GLN A 109 -13.67 -4.46 17.80
N PHE A 110 -12.92 -3.34 17.89
CA PHE A 110 -13.34 -2.09 17.27
C PHE A 110 -13.24 -2.12 15.74
N TYR A 111 -12.28 -2.87 15.21
CA TYR A 111 -12.06 -2.95 13.76
C TYR A 111 -12.89 -4.07 13.14
N LEU A 112 -12.99 -5.22 13.81
CA LEU A 112 -13.73 -6.37 13.30
C LEU A 112 -15.26 -6.12 13.30
N SER A 113 -15.78 -5.33 14.26
CA SER A 113 -17.20 -4.97 14.30
C SER A 113 -17.65 -4.13 13.10
N ALA A 114 -16.74 -3.39 12.48
CA ALA A 114 -17.00 -2.59 11.27
C ALA A 114 -17.07 -3.44 10.00
N MET A 115 -16.57 -4.69 10.04
CA MET A 115 -16.48 -5.59 8.90
C MET A 115 -17.67 -6.56 8.86
N ARG A 116 -18.11 -6.87 7.63
CA ARG A 116 -19.07 -7.97 7.45
C ARG A 116 -18.34 -9.31 7.64
N PRO A 117 -19.01 -10.36 8.19
CA PRO A 117 -18.37 -11.66 8.46
C PRO A 117 -17.63 -12.25 7.26
N TRP A 118 -18.19 -12.12 6.04
CA TRP A 118 -17.54 -12.60 4.83
C TRP A 118 -16.23 -11.85 4.51
N GLN A 119 -16.12 -10.53 4.83
CA GLN A 119 -14.91 -9.72 4.62
C GLN A 119 -13.79 -10.19 5.55
N VAL A 120 -14.13 -10.48 6.81
CA VAL A 120 -13.19 -11.08 7.78
C VAL A 120 -12.72 -12.45 7.29
N ALA A 121 -13.64 -13.28 6.80
CA ALA A 121 -13.29 -14.61 6.28
C ALA A 121 -12.38 -14.53 5.04
N VAL A 122 -12.67 -13.63 4.09
CA VAL A 122 -11.83 -13.41 2.90
C VAL A 122 -10.45 -12.88 3.27
N LEU A 123 -10.38 -11.92 4.19
CA LEU A 123 -9.10 -11.34 4.62
C LEU A 123 -8.26 -12.38 5.38
N ALA A 124 -8.85 -13.05 6.36
CA ALA A 124 -8.16 -14.07 7.16
C ALA A 124 -7.78 -15.29 6.30
N GLY A 125 -8.68 -15.75 5.44
CA GLY A 125 -8.44 -16.88 4.52
C GLY A 125 -7.36 -16.54 3.48
N GLY A 126 -7.38 -15.32 2.93
CA GLY A 126 -6.38 -14.85 1.98
C GLY A 126 -4.99 -14.74 2.60
N LEU A 127 -4.88 -14.06 3.74
CA LEU A 127 -3.59 -13.90 4.43
C LEU A 127 -3.08 -15.21 5.03
N GLY A 128 -3.96 -16.02 5.63
CA GLY A 128 -3.63 -17.33 6.17
C GLY A 128 -3.23 -18.31 5.07
N GLY A 129 -3.97 -18.34 3.96
CA GLY A 129 -3.63 -19.11 2.78
C GLY A 129 -2.29 -18.70 2.18
N LEU A 130 -2.01 -17.39 2.10
CA LEU A 130 -0.72 -16.88 1.66
C LEU A 130 0.41 -17.38 2.57
N ALA A 131 0.27 -17.23 3.89
CA ALA A 131 1.29 -17.70 4.83
C ALA A 131 1.54 -19.20 4.70
N LEU A 132 0.48 -20.01 4.56
CA LEU A 132 0.59 -21.45 4.36
C LEU A 132 1.30 -21.80 3.04
N THR A 133 0.94 -21.13 1.94
CA THR A 133 1.57 -21.37 0.63
C THR A 133 3.04 -20.95 0.62
N LEU A 134 3.41 -19.87 1.30
CA LEU A 134 4.80 -19.44 1.45
C LEU A 134 5.64 -20.52 2.15
N VAL A 135 5.08 -21.20 3.16
CA VAL A 135 5.78 -22.26 3.90
C VAL A 135 5.83 -23.56 3.08
N LEU A 136 4.68 -24.01 2.52
CA LEU A 136 4.57 -25.31 1.88
C LEU A 136 5.17 -25.38 0.47
N LEU A 137 5.11 -24.29 -0.29
CA LEU A 137 5.54 -24.23 -1.69
C LEU A 137 6.87 -23.50 -1.88
N SER A 138 7.62 -23.25 -0.78
CA SER A 138 8.95 -22.68 -0.92
C SER A 138 9.89 -23.65 -1.61
N ASN A 139 10.59 -23.15 -2.64
CA ASN A 139 11.56 -23.93 -3.40
C ASN A 139 12.99 -23.52 -3.03
N ALA A 140 13.88 -24.49 -2.80
CA ALA A 140 15.27 -24.21 -2.40
C ALA A 140 16.19 -23.79 -3.58
N TRP A 141 15.68 -23.70 -4.81
CA TRP A 141 16.49 -23.37 -5.98
C TRP A 141 17.05 -21.95 -5.93
N LEU A 142 18.35 -21.82 -6.17
CA LEU A 142 19.05 -20.54 -6.10
C LEU A 142 18.67 -19.59 -7.26
N ALA A 143 18.48 -20.11 -8.47
CA ALA A 143 18.24 -19.29 -9.66
C ALA A 143 17.00 -18.37 -9.54
N PRO A 144 15.80 -18.85 -9.16
CA PRO A 144 14.65 -17.96 -8.97
C PRO A 144 14.86 -16.97 -7.81
N ARG A 145 15.58 -17.36 -6.78
CA ARG A 145 15.91 -16.45 -5.65
C ARG A 145 16.81 -15.29 -6.09
N LEU A 146 17.85 -15.57 -6.89
CA LEU A 146 18.70 -14.52 -7.46
C LEU A 146 17.91 -13.61 -8.42
N ALA A 147 17.02 -14.18 -9.23
CA ALA A 147 16.10 -13.38 -10.05
C ALA A 147 15.22 -12.47 -9.18
N GLY A 148 14.73 -12.97 -8.05
CA GLY A 148 13.98 -12.19 -7.07
C GLY A 148 14.75 -10.98 -6.54
N VAL A 149 16.04 -11.16 -6.21
CA VAL A 149 16.95 -10.07 -5.82
C VAL A 149 17.06 -9.03 -6.93
N ALA A 150 17.30 -9.47 -8.18
CA ALA A 150 17.44 -8.56 -9.32
C ALA A 150 16.16 -7.76 -9.56
N PHE A 151 14.98 -8.39 -9.52
CA PHE A 151 13.69 -7.71 -9.64
C PHE A 151 13.49 -6.70 -8.49
N SER A 152 13.81 -7.07 -7.26
CA SER A 152 13.68 -6.18 -6.10
C SER A 152 14.55 -4.93 -6.23
N PHE A 153 15.82 -5.09 -6.60
CA PHE A 153 16.72 -3.94 -6.78
C PHE A 153 16.30 -3.05 -7.95
N GLY A 154 15.95 -3.64 -9.09
CA GLY A 154 15.48 -2.87 -10.25
C GLY A 154 14.19 -2.09 -9.95
N ALA A 155 13.24 -2.75 -9.32
CA ALA A 155 11.99 -2.12 -8.92
C ALA A 155 12.19 -1.03 -7.85
N TRP A 156 13.04 -1.27 -6.85
CA TRP A 156 13.39 -0.27 -5.84
C TRP A 156 14.05 0.97 -6.45
N ALA A 157 15.02 0.78 -7.35
CA ALA A 157 15.64 1.89 -8.07
C ALA A 157 14.61 2.66 -8.90
N GLY A 158 13.73 1.96 -9.63
CA GLY A 158 12.64 2.57 -10.39
C GLY A 158 11.66 3.36 -9.52
N LEU A 159 11.28 2.79 -8.35
CA LEU A 159 10.42 3.46 -7.38
C LEU A 159 11.06 4.72 -6.80
N THR A 160 12.31 4.66 -6.36
CA THR A 160 13.02 5.82 -5.80
C THR A 160 13.12 6.95 -6.82
N LEU A 161 13.44 6.64 -8.07
CA LEU A 161 13.48 7.63 -9.17
C LEU A 161 12.08 8.20 -9.48
N SER A 162 11.04 7.37 -9.47
CA SER A 162 9.67 7.80 -9.71
C SER A 162 9.16 8.68 -8.58
N LEU A 163 9.35 8.27 -7.33
CA LEU A 163 8.89 9.03 -6.15
C LEU A 163 9.64 10.34 -5.97
N ALA A 164 10.93 10.42 -6.35
CA ALA A 164 11.66 11.68 -6.35
C ALA A 164 11.05 12.73 -7.30
N ARG A 165 10.32 12.30 -8.34
CA ARG A 165 9.62 13.20 -9.26
C ARG A 165 8.26 13.66 -8.74
N ILE A 166 7.65 12.95 -7.77
CA ILE A 166 6.30 13.26 -7.30
C ILE A 166 6.20 14.65 -6.66
N ARG A 167 7.25 15.09 -5.99
CA ARG A 167 7.32 16.45 -5.41
C ARG A 167 7.21 17.56 -6.47
N ARG A 168 7.52 17.26 -7.74
CA ARG A 168 7.41 18.18 -8.87
C ARG A 168 6.01 18.22 -9.48
N THR A 169 5.15 17.28 -9.14
CA THR A 169 3.80 17.17 -9.73
C THR A 169 2.71 17.92 -8.96
N GLY A 170 3.09 18.72 -7.94
CA GLY A 170 2.14 19.44 -7.09
C GLY A 170 1.36 18.55 -6.12
N PHE A 171 1.72 17.27 -6.01
CA PHE A 171 1.19 16.37 -5.00
C PHE A 171 1.57 16.89 -3.60
N ALA A 172 0.62 16.97 -2.68
CA ALA A 172 0.80 17.42 -1.29
C ALA A 172 0.89 18.95 -1.04
N ILE A 173 0.53 19.81 -1.99
CA ILE A 173 0.33 21.23 -1.67
C ILE A 173 -0.92 21.39 -0.78
N VAL A 174 -1.98 20.66 -1.08
CA VAL A 174 -3.18 20.48 -0.25
C VAL A 174 -3.49 18.99 -0.21
N PRO A 175 -3.32 18.31 0.93
CA PRO A 175 -3.60 16.88 1.04
C PRO A 175 -5.09 16.61 0.86
N ASP A 176 -5.45 15.91 -0.21
CA ASP A 176 -6.80 15.40 -0.43
C ASP A 176 -6.70 13.89 -0.70
N PRO A 177 -6.82 13.05 0.33
CA PRO A 177 -6.67 11.60 0.19
C PRO A 177 -7.64 10.98 -0.82
N GLU A 178 -8.86 11.51 -0.94
CA GLU A 178 -9.82 11.00 -1.92
C GLU A 178 -9.43 11.31 -3.35
N ALA A 179 -9.10 12.56 -3.65
CA ALA A 179 -8.66 12.96 -4.99
C ALA A 179 -7.33 12.29 -5.37
N ASP A 180 -6.42 12.15 -4.42
CA ASP A 180 -5.12 11.52 -4.64
C ASP A 180 -5.24 10.02 -4.94
N VAL A 181 -6.04 9.28 -4.18
CA VAL A 181 -6.33 7.87 -4.46
C VAL A 181 -7.09 7.71 -5.77
N ALA A 182 -8.06 8.58 -6.06
CA ALA A 182 -8.77 8.55 -7.34
C ALA A 182 -7.83 8.75 -8.54
N ARG A 183 -6.84 9.61 -8.40
CA ARG A 183 -5.90 10.00 -9.45
C ARG A 183 -4.75 9.00 -9.62
N LEU A 184 -4.12 8.58 -8.55
CA LEU A 184 -2.89 7.78 -8.58
C LEU A 184 -3.16 6.28 -8.39
N GLY A 185 -4.18 5.91 -7.65
CA GLY A 185 -4.40 4.59 -7.09
C GLY A 185 -3.99 4.53 -5.62
N LEU A 186 -4.44 3.47 -4.93
CA LEU A 186 -4.24 3.33 -3.49
C LEU A 186 -2.76 3.13 -3.13
N VAL A 187 -2.11 2.11 -3.69
CA VAL A 187 -0.72 1.78 -3.37
C VAL A 187 0.25 2.91 -3.75
N PRO A 188 0.14 3.52 -4.95
CA PRO A 188 0.95 4.68 -5.29
C PRO A 188 0.75 5.87 -4.37
N CYS A 189 -0.49 6.14 -3.92
CA CYS A 189 -0.80 7.21 -2.98
C CYS A 189 -0.12 6.97 -1.62
N LEU A 190 -0.22 5.76 -1.07
CA LEU A 190 0.44 5.39 0.20
C LEU A 190 1.97 5.55 0.12
N LEU A 191 2.59 5.10 -0.97
CA LEU A 191 4.03 5.25 -1.19
C LEU A 191 4.45 6.71 -1.33
N ALA A 192 3.63 7.53 -1.98
CA ALA A 192 3.86 8.95 -2.13
C ALA A 192 3.80 9.67 -0.77
N GLN A 193 2.77 9.38 0.03
CA GLN A 193 2.62 9.91 1.38
C GLN A 193 3.81 9.50 2.27
N TRP A 194 4.21 8.22 2.25
CA TRP A 194 5.39 7.76 2.96
C TRP A 194 6.66 8.51 2.54
N HIS A 195 6.87 8.69 1.22
CA HIS A 195 8.05 9.39 0.71
C HIS A 195 8.09 10.86 1.16
N ILE A 196 6.94 11.54 1.15
CA ILE A 196 6.83 12.93 1.60
C ILE A 196 7.05 13.01 3.10
N TRP A 197 6.39 12.14 3.89
CA TRP A 197 6.54 12.09 5.33
C TRP A 197 8.02 11.89 5.74
N ARG A 198 8.71 10.95 5.10
CA ARG A 198 10.13 10.70 5.36
C ARG A 198 11.03 11.90 5.03
N ALA A 199 10.62 12.75 4.12
CA ALA A 199 11.36 13.95 3.70
C ALA A 199 10.89 15.22 4.42
N SER A 200 9.83 15.16 5.22
CA SER A 200 9.36 16.26 6.04
C SER A 200 10.24 16.42 7.30
N VAL A 201 10.40 17.65 7.70
CA VAL A 201 11.02 17.99 8.99
C VAL A 201 9.88 18.31 9.95
N ASP A 202 9.99 17.87 11.19
CA ASP A 202 9.02 18.24 12.21
C ASP A 202 8.89 19.77 12.31
N PRO A 203 7.66 20.30 12.44
CA PRO A 203 7.47 21.72 12.62
C PRO A 203 8.25 22.18 13.85
N LEU A 204 8.86 23.37 13.76
CA LEU A 204 9.51 23.98 14.91
C LEU A 204 8.50 24.10 16.04
N PRO A 205 8.92 23.85 17.30
CA PRO A 205 8.04 24.10 18.44
C PRO A 205 7.51 25.53 18.35
N CYS A 206 6.20 25.71 18.44
CA CYS A 206 5.65 27.03 18.58
C CYS A 206 6.13 27.61 19.90
N ASP A 207 6.82 28.75 19.86
CA ASP A 207 7.03 29.53 21.05
C ASP A 207 5.66 29.94 21.60
N ALA A 208 5.32 29.50 22.81
CA ALA A 208 4.08 29.87 23.41
C ALA A 208 4.16 31.39 23.73
N GLU A 209 3.58 32.20 22.86
CA GLU A 209 3.37 33.60 23.21
C GLU A 209 2.41 33.66 24.40
N PRO A 210 2.81 34.31 25.50
CA PRO A 210 1.90 34.51 26.62
C PRO A 210 0.69 35.29 26.13
N ILE A 211 -0.49 34.67 26.19
CA ILE A 211 -1.75 35.33 25.78
C ILE A 211 -2.01 36.40 26.85
N ALA A 212 -1.62 37.63 26.56
CA ALA A 212 -1.84 38.77 27.44
C ALA A 212 -3.37 39.01 27.53
N GLY A 213 -3.92 38.98 28.78
CA GLY A 213 -5.28 39.36 29.04
C GLY A 213 -6.26 38.27 29.50
N LEU A 214 -5.82 37.00 29.64
CA LEU A 214 -6.71 35.90 30.10
C LEU A 214 -6.62 35.66 31.60
N SER A 215 -6.43 36.69 32.43
CA SER A 215 -6.46 36.53 33.89
C SER A 215 -7.88 36.15 34.35
N GLY A 216 -8.03 34.91 34.81
CA GLY A 216 -9.27 34.44 35.44
C GLY A 216 -10.24 33.67 34.50
N GLN A 217 -9.89 33.40 33.26
CA GLN A 217 -10.71 32.57 32.39
C GLN A 217 -10.16 31.13 32.32
N LEU A 218 -11.06 30.14 32.48
CA LEU A 218 -10.72 28.74 32.26
C LEU A 218 -10.68 28.46 30.73
N VAL A 219 -9.51 28.17 30.20
CA VAL A 219 -9.36 27.71 28.82
C VAL A 219 -9.29 26.18 28.82
N VAL A 220 -10.30 25.53 28.26
CA VAL A 220 -10.31 24.09 28.07
C VAL A 220 -9.89 23.81 26.63
N ILE A 221 -8.73 23.19 26.44
CA ILE A 221 -8.28 22.70 25.14
C ILE A 221 -8.67 21.24 25.05
N VAL A 222 -9.59 20.91 24.14
CA VAL A 222 -9.95 19.52 23.81
C VAL A 222 -9.18 19.14 22.56
N GLN A 223 -8.20 18.27 22.71
CA GLN A 223 -7.51 17.65 21.59
C GLN A 223 -8.27 16.36 21.24
N CYS A 224 -8.92 16.32 20.09
CA CYS A 224 -9.50 15.11 19.53
C CYS A 224 -8.42 14.45 18.67
N GLU A 225 -7.91 13.30 19.11
CA GLU A 225 -7.06 12.41 18.32
C GLU A 225 -7.91 11.41 17.52
#